data_6d76f92f7d3da58745f608b9db298733
#
_entry.id   6d76f92f7d3da58745f608b9db298733
#
_cell.length_a   1.000
_cell.length_b   1.000
_cell.length_c   1.000
_cell.angle_alpha   90.00
_cell.angle_beta   90.00
_cell.angle_gamma   90.00
#
_symmetry.space_group_name_H-M   'P 1'
#
loop_
_entity.id
_entity.type
_entity.pdbx_description
1 polymer ?
#
loop_
_entity_poly.entity_id
_entity_poly.type
_entity_poly.pdbx_seq_one_letter_code
_entity_poly.pdbx_strand_id
1 'polypeptide(L)'
;MRGKLLIAACVLALSSAAAHADNFSFTGNFNNINDVQLFTFTVGASSNVVLRTWSYAGGVNAQGQTIAAGGFDPILALFQGTGATATFIDENDDGDDSAVPADPITGAHYDTYLAVNNLTPGVYTVSIMDFDNHAVGSTLGAGFTGGALPDSYCTGSGTYCDFTGHSRDSHWAFDVLGVESATTPDQPPTSPVPEPSTIALLGSGLVGLARFARRRLSF
;
A
#
# COMPACT_ATOMS: atom_id res chain seq x y z
N MET A 1 -10.31 -65.00 20.41
CA MET A 1 -9.51 -63.77 20.52
C MET A 1 -9.68 -62.98 19.25
N ARG A 2 -10.43 -61.89 19.27
CA ARG A 2 -10.67 -61.04 18.08
C ARG A 2 -9.98 -59.70 18.34
N GLY A 3 -8.85 -59.48 17.68
CA GLY A 3 -8.11 -58.20 17.72
C GLY A 3 -8.91 -57.08 17.04
N LYS A 4 -9.23 -56.04 17.76
CA LYS A 4 -9.80 -54.81 17.19
C LYS A 4 -8.65 -53.91 16.70
N LEU A 5 -8.54 -53.81 15.37
CA LEU A 5 -7.61 -52.91 14.71
C LEU A 5 -8.18 -51.49 14.85
N LEU A 6 -7.54 -50.65 15.67
CA LEU A 6 -7.85 -49.21 15.78
C LEU A 6 -7.12 -48.49 14.65
N ILE A 7 -7.86 -48.11 13.62
CA ILE A 7 -7.36 -47.17 12.59
C ILE A 7 -7.51 -45.78 13.16
N ALA A 8 -6.40 -45.18 13.60
CA ALA A 8 -6.32 -43.78 13.93
C ALA A 8 -6.22 -42.98 12.61
N ALA A 9 -7.34 -42.46 12.15
CA ALA A 9 -7.34 -41.48 11.04
C ALA A 9 -6.82 -40.13 11.55
N CYS A 10 -5.55 -39.85 11.31
CA CYS A 10 -4.99 -38.48 11.44
C CYS A 10 -5.57 -37.65 10.31
N VAL A 11 -6.60 -36.86 10.60
CA VAL A 11 -7.06 -35.81 9.71
C VAL A 11 -6.05 -34.67 9.85
N LEU A 12 -5.09 -34.59 8.93
CA LEU A 12 -4.25 -33.42 8.73
C LEU A 12 -5.16 -32.33 8.15
N ALA A 13 -5.64 -31.43 8.99
CA ALA A 13 -6.26 -30.21 8.54
C ALA A 13 -5.14 -29.34 7.92
N LEU A 14 -4.98 -29.41 6.60
CA LEU A 14 -4.25 -28.43 5.84
C LEU A 14 -5.06 -27.12 5.96
N SER A 15 -4.69 -26.26 6.90
CA SER A 15 -5.12 -24.88 6.89
C SER A 15 -4.46 -24.23 5.68
N SER A 16 -5.19 -24.14 4.56
CA SER A 16 -4.84 -23.22 3.50
C SER A 16 -4.89 -21.83 4.13
N ALA A 17 -3.72 -21.20 4.30
CA ALA A 17 -3.69 -19.76 4.55
C ALA A 17 -4.36 -19.12 3.33
N ALA A 18 -5.57 -18.60 3.52
CA ALA A 18 -6.19 -17.75 2.51
C ALA A 18 -5.26 -16.53 2.36
N ALA A 19 -4.85 -16.23 1.14
CA ALA A 19 -4.18 -14.97 0.85
C ALA A 19 -5.15 -13.87 1.26
N HIS A 20 -4.80 -13.13 2.30
CA HIS A 20 -5.60 -12.02 2.82
C HIS A 20 -5.12 -10.75 2.10
N ALA A 21 -6.04 -9.97 1.59
CA ALA A 21 -5.73 -8.67 1.04
C ALA A 21 -5.77 -7.64 2.19
N ASP A 22 -4.63 -7.04 2.47
CA ASP A 22 -4.44 -6.07 3.54
C ASP A 22 -4.24 -4.65 2.98
N ASN A 23 -4.24 -3.67 3.87
CA ASN A 23 -4.02 -2.28 3.58
C ASN A 23 -2.81 -1.77 4.36
N PHE A 24 -1.92 -1.07 3.68
CA PHE A 24 -0.69 -0.52 4.23
C PHE A 24 -0.64 0.98 4.02
N SER A 25 -0.17 1.71 5.02
CA SER A 25 0.00 3.17 4.96
C SER A 25 1.44 3.53 5.32
N PHE A 26 1.99 4.48 4.59
CA PHE A 26 3.33 5.00 4.76
C PHE A 26 3.28 6.53 4.81
N THR A 27 4.20 7.12 5.56
CA THR A 27 4.37 8.57 5.63
C THR A 27 5.85 8.91 5.67
N GLY A 28 6.21 10.07 5.16
CA GLY A 28 7.59 10.52 5.17
C GLY A 28 7.74 11.96 4.70
N ASN A 29 8.99 12.34 4.46
CA ASN A 29 9.34 13.63 3.91
C ASN A 29 10.46 13.45 2.88
N PHE A 30 10.43 14.23 1.82
CA PHE A 30 11.55 14.34 0.90
C PHE A 30 12.59 15.35 1.41
N ASN A 31 13.84 15.12 1.05
CA ASN A 31 14.92 16.07 1.31
C ASN A 31 15.13 17.03 0.13
N ASN A 32 14.80 16.57 -1.09
CA ASN A 32 14.94 17.34 -2.33
C ASN A 32 13.69 17.16 -3.19
N ILE A 33 13.36 18.16 -4.01
CA ILE A 33 12.18 18.16 -4.88
C ILE A 33 12.15 17.02 -5.90
N ASN A 34 13.31 16.52 -6.33
CA ASN A 34 13.42 15.39 -7.26
C ASN A 34 13.66 14.04 -6.57
N ASP A 35 13.46 13.96 -5.26
CA ASP A 35 13.53 12.68 -4.56
C ASP A 35 12.43 11.73 -5.08
N VAL A 36 12.76 10.44 -5.07
CA VAL A 36 11.83 9.36 -5.43
C VAL A 36 11.85 8.35 -4.30
N GLN A 37 10.70 8.10 -3.70
CA GLN A 37 10.55 7.03 -2.72
C GLN A 37 9.93 5.81 -3.39
N LEU A 38 10.60 4.67 -3.26
CA LEU A 38 10.11 3.38 -3.77
C LEU A 38 9.45 2.57 -2.65
N PHE A 39 8.42 1.81 -3.04
CA PHE A 39 7.77 0.81 -2.20
C PHE A 39 7.66 -0.48 -2.99
N THR A 40 7.81 -1.62 -2.31
CA THR A 40 7.58 -2.93 -2.92
C THR A 40 6.37 -3.56 -2.26
N PHE A 41 5.46 -4.13 -3.05
CA PHE A 41 4.32 -4.87 -2.54
C PHE A 41 4.12 -6.19 -3.28
N THR A 42 3.44 -7.14 -2.62
CA THR A 42 3.14 -8.46 -3.16
C THR A 42 1.64 -8.64 -3.31
N VAL A 43 1.23 -9.13 -4.47
CA VAL A 43 -0.13 -9.60 -4.76
C VAL A 43 -0.09 -11.13 -4.75
N GLY A 44 -0.72 -11.76 -3.76
CA GLY A 44 -0.70 -13.23 -3.59
C GLY A 44 -1.73 -13.94 -4.46
N ALA A 45 -2.90 -13.33 -4.66
CA ALA A 45 -3.94 -13.77 -5.59
C ALA A 45 -4.39 -12.56 -6.43
N SER A 46 -4.96 -12.78 -7.62
CA SER A 46 -5.47 -11.66 -8.43
C SER A 46 -6.38 -10.76 -7.61
N SER A 47 -6.05 -9.47 -7.57
CA SER A 47 -6.67 -8.50 -6.68
C SER A 47 -6.89 -7.16 -7.37
N ASN A 48 -7.85 -6.39 -6.87
CA ASN A 48 -7.98 -4.98 -7.19
C ASN A 48 -7.10 -4.20 -6.21
N VAL A 49 -6.10 -3.52 -6.72
CA VAL A 49 -5.13 -2.75 -5.95
C VAL A 49 -5.43 -1.26 -6.13
N VAL A 50 -5.44 -0.52 -5.04
CA VAL A 50 -5.53 0.93 -5.06
C VAL A 50 -4.27 1.51 -4.42
N LEU A 51 -3.64 2.40 -5.14
CA LEU A 51 -2.49 3.20 -4.72
C LEU A 51 -2.99 4.64 -4.63
N ARG A 52 -2.92 5.26 -3.44
CA ARG A 52 -3.42 6.63 -3.27
C ARG A 52 -2.56 7.44 -2.32
N THR A 53 -2.48 8.73 -2.55
CA THR A 53 -1.80 9.67 -1.65
C THR A 53 -2.79 10.47 -0.81
N TRP A 54 -2.25 11.11 0.22
CA TRP A 54 -2.93 12.03 1.12
C TRP A 54 -2.04 13.25 1.42
N SER A 55 -1.09 13.53 0.52
CA SER A 55 -0.07 14.54 0.73
C SER A 55 -0.64 15.94 0.58
N TYR A 56 -1.30 16.19 -0.56
CA TYR A 56 -1.70 17.51 -1.00
C TYR A 56 -2.88 18.06 -0.18
N ALA A 57 -3.99 17.36 -0.17
CA ALA A 57 -5.22 17.77 0.50
C ALA A 57 -5.37 17.25 1.92
N GLY A 58 -4.50 16.29 2.33
CA GLY A 58 -4.61 15.63 3.61
C GLY A 58 -5.82 14.70 3.72
N GLY A 59 -6.10 14.20 4.92
CA GLY A 59 -7.25 13.34 5.17
C GLY A 59 -6.98 12.29 6.24
N VAL A 60 -7.57 11.09 6.09
CA VAL A 60 -7.36 9.96 6.98
C VAL A 60 -6.91 8.77 6.13
N ASN A 61 -5.71 8.26 6.40
CA ASN A 61 -5.15 7.12 5.68
C ASN A 61 -5.83 5.80 6.09
N ALA A 62 -5.49 4.70 5.42
CA ALA A 62 -6.10 3.40 5.65
C ALA A 62 -5.84 2.81 7.06
N GLN A 63 -4.83 3.30 7.78
CA GLN A 63 -4.55 2.94 9.18
C GLN A 63 -5.22 3.86 10.21
N GLY A 64 -6.06 4.81 9.76
CA GLY A 64 -6.79 5.73 10.62
C GLY A 64 -5.97 6.91 11.14
N GLN A 65 -4.79 7.17 10.57
CA GLN A 65 -3.97 8.32 10.92
C GLN A 65 -4.48 9.56 10.19
N THR A 66 -4.61 10.67 10.91
CA THR A 66 -4.92 11.98 10.29
C THR A 66 -3.66 12.55 9.66
N ILE A 67 -3.73 12.85 8.37
CA ILE A 67 -2.68 13.49 7.58
C ILE A 67 -3.08 14.96 7.38
N ALA A 68 -2.17 15.86 7.67
CA ALA A 68 -2.39 17.28 7.42
C ALA A 68 -2.38 17.58 5.92
N ALA A 69 -3.12 18.59 5.48
CA ALA A 69 -2.98 19.15 4.14
C ALA A 69 -1.71 20.00 4.04
N GLY A 70 -1.18 20.20 2.83
CA GLY A 70 -0.06 21.11 2.56
C GLY A 70 1.22 20.44 2.09
N GLY A 71 1.24 19.09 1.94
CA GLY A 71 2.32 18.39 1.26
C GLY A 71 2.36 18.69 -0.23
N PHE A 72 3.41 18.25 -0.90
CA PHE A 72 3.60 18.48 -2.33
C PHE A 72 2.53 17.76 -3.17
N ASP A 73 2.49 18.08 -4.45
CA ASP A 73 1.65 17.50 -5.50
C ASP A 73 2.24 16.16 -5.97
N PRO A 74 1.65 15.00 -5.58
CA PRO A 74 2.32 13.72 -5.75
C PRO A 74 1.95 13.01 -7.04
N ILE A 75 2.95 12.40 -7.70
CA ILE A 75 2.79 11.45 -8.80
C ILE A 75 3.08 10.03 -8.30
N LEU A 76 2.31 9.04 -8.75
CA LEU A 76 2.57 7.62 -8.53
C LEU A 76 2.83 6.89 -9.84
N ALA A 77 3.95 6.14 -9.93
CA ALA A 77 4.22 5.25 -11.06
C ALA A 77 4.34 3.80 -10.58
N LEU A 78 3.66 2.87 -11.28
CA LEU A 78 3.59 1.45 -10.95
C LEU A 78 4.43 0.63 -11.94
N PHE A 79 5.21 -0.31 -11.40
CA PHE A 79 6.07 -1.23 -12.15
C PHE A 79 5.84 -2.68 -11.72
N GLN A 80 5.86 -3.63 -12.66
CA GLN A 80 5.90 -5.05 -12.39
C GLN A 80 7.32 -5.53 -12.13
N GLY A 81 7.57 -6.17 -10.99
CA GLY A 81 8.88 -6.64 -10.56
C GLY A 81 9.60 -5.66 -9.66
N THR A 82 10.90 -5.87 -9.47
CA THR A 82 11.77 -5.06 -8.60
C THR A 82 13.09 -4.71 -9.29
N GLY A 83 13.75 -3.66 -8.79
CA GLY A 83 15.03 -3.21 -9.31
C GLY A 83 14.94 -2.62 -10.71
N ALA A 84 16.09 -2.36 -11.33
CA ALA A 84 16.21 -1.61 -12.61
C ALA A 84 15.43 -2.24 -13.78
N THR A 85 15.15 -3.53 -13.74
CA THR A 85 14.44 -4.25 -14.81
C THR A 85 12.92 -4.33 -14.60
N ALA A 86 12.40 -3.79 -13.50
CA ALA A 86 10.96 -3.73 -13.27
C ALA A 86 10.27 -2.97 -14.41
N THR A 87 9.22 -3.56 -14.97
CA THR A 87 8.56 -3.05 -16.18
C THR A 87 7.45 -2.08 -15.82
N PHE A 88 7.43 -0.91 -16.43
CA PHE A 88 6.39 0.11 -16.28
C PHE A 88 5.00 -0.45 -16.65
N ILE A 89 4.01 -0.19 -15.79
CA ILE A 89 2.60 -0.56 -15.99
C ILE A 89 1.76 0.67 -16.26
N ASP A 90 1.80 1.63 -15.33
CA ASP A 90 0.91 2.80 -15.33
C ASP A 90 1.48 3.92 -14.46
N GLU A 91 1.00 5.14 -14.69
CA GLU A 91 1.32 6.32 -13.88
C GLU A 91 0.06 7.16 -13.75
N ASN A 92 -0.13 7.76 -12.60
CA ASN A 92 -1.19 8.74 -12.37
C ASN A 92 -0.61 9.91 -11.59
N ASP A 93 -0.98 11.09 -12.04
CA ASP A 93 -0.67 12.37 -11.43
C ASP A 93 -1.81 12.76 -10.48
N ASP A 94 -2.96 13.13 -11.03
CA ASP A 94 -4.14 13.53 -10.28
C ASP A 94 -5.21 12.45 -10.23
N GLY A 95 -5.84 12.27 -9.06
CA GLY A 95 -7.05 11.46 -8.97
C GLY A 95 -8.29 12.24 -9.45
N ASP A 96 -9.34 11.49 -9.87
CA ASP A 96 -10.63 12.12 -10.14
C ASP A 96 -11.15 12.87 -8.90
N ASP A 97 -11.80 14.03 -9.08
CA ASP A 97 -12.38 14.89 -8.02
C ASP A 97 -13.30 14.13 -7.05
N SER A 98 -13.88 13.00 -7.49
CA SER A 98 -14.70 12.14 -6.64
C SER A 98 -13.89 11.12 -5.83
N ALA A 99 -12.62 10.87 -6.19
CA ALA A 99 -11.74 9.88 -5.58
C ALA A 99 -10.81 10.48 -4.54
N VAL A 100 -10.42 11.75 -4.70
CA VAL A 100 -9.50 12.46 -3.81
C VAL A 100 -10.15 13.72 -3.22
N PRO A 101 -9.82 14.13 -1.99
CA PRO A 101 -10.39 15.32 -1.37
C PRO A 101 -9.87 16.59 -2.05
N ALA A 102 -10.64 17.66 -1.97
CA ALA A 102 -10.17 18.99 -2.31
C ALA A 102 -9.23 19.53 -1.23
N ASP A 103 -8.12 20.15 -1.65
CA ASP A 103 -7.26 20.88 -0.73
C ASP A 103 -8.02 22.05 -0.07
N PRO A 104 -7.97 22.20 1.26
CA PRO A 104 -8.75 23.21 1.96
C PRO A 104 -8.34 24.66 1.65
N ILE A 105 -7.17 24.88 1.04
CA ILE A 105 -6.64 26.21 0.71
C ILE A 105 -6.94 26.57 -0.73
N THR A 106 -6.62 25.69 -1.68
CA THR A 106 -6.71 25.95 -3.12
C THR A 106 -8.00 25.44 -3.75
N GLY A 107 -8.63 24.43 -3.13
CA GLY A 107 -9.78 23.71 -3.70
C GLY A 107 -9.38 22.71 -4.79
N ALA A 108 -8.08 22.54 -5.09
CA ALA A 108 -7.60 21.58 -6.09
C ALA A 108 -7.55 20.14 -5.55
N HIS A 109 -7.61 19.15 -6.46
CA HIS A 109 -7.64 17.74 -6.18
C HIS A 109 -6.38 17.05 -6.74
N TYR A 110 -5.20 17.42 -6.21
CA TYR A 110 -3.90 16.99 -6.72
C TYR A 110 -3.31 15.79 -5.95
N ASP A 111 -4.06 15.14 -5.05
CA ASP A 111 -3.65 13.84 -4.56
C ASP A 111 -3.89 12.76 -5.61
N THR A 112 -2.98 11.81 -5.72
CA THR A 112 -3.04 10.73 -6.72
C THR A 112 -3.99 9.61 -6.30
N TYR A 113 -4.71 9.03 -7.25
CA TYR A 113 -5.52 7.82 -7.08
C TYR A 113 -5.36 6.88 -8.27
N LEU A 114 -4.50 5.87 -8.15
CA LEU A 114 -4.24 4.88 -9.19
C LEU A 114 -4.89 3.54 -8.81
N ALA A 115 -5.97 3.17 -9.50
CA ALA A 115 -6.70 1.93 -9.29
C ALA A 115 -6.40 0.93 -10.41
N VAL A 116 -5.85 -0.24 -10.08
CA VAL A 116 -5.54 -1.31 -11.03
C VAL A 116 -6.42 -2.53 -10.71
N ASN A 117 -7.33 -2.84 -11.62
CA ASN A 117 -8.23 -3.98 -11.46
C ASN A 117 -7.58 -5.29 -11.92
N ASN A 118 -7.84 -6.37 -11.18
CA ASN A 118 -7.37 -7.72 -11.50
C ASN A 118 -5.85 -7.81 -11.67
N LEU A 119 -5.08 -7.08 -10.85
CA LEU A 119 -3.62 -7.18 -10.85
C LEU A 119 -3.22 -8.63 -10.54
N THR A 120 -2.36 -9.21 -11.38
CA THR A 120 -1.99 -10.63 -11.29
C THR A 120 -1.09 -10.90 -10.10
N PRO A 121 -1.04 -12.15 -9.58
CA PRO A 121 -0.09 -12.51 -8.52
C PRO A 121 1.35 -12.18 -8.93
N GLY A 122 2.10 -11.56 -8.03
CA GLY A 122 3.47 -11.15 -8.29
C GLY A 122 3.98 -10.09 -7.32
N VAL A 123 5.21 -9.64 -7.56
CA VAL A 123 5.85 -8.54 -6.83
C VAL A 123 5.84 -7.31 -7.73
N TYR A 124 5.54 -6.17 -7.14
CA TYR A 124 5.41 -4.89 -7.80
C TYR A 124 6.20 -3.81 -7.06
N THR A 125 6.64 -2.81 -7.80
CA THR A 125 7.25 -1.60 -7.25
C THR A 125 6.37 -0.40 -7.60
N VAL A 126 6.13 0.48 -6.64
CA VAL A 126 5.50 1.78 -6.88
C VAL A 126 6.45 2.87 -6.39
N SER A 127 6.53 3.95 -7.15
CA SER A 127 7.25 5.17 -6.77
C SER A 127 6.29 6.29 -6.41
N ILE A 128 6.65 7.13 -5.44
CA ILE A 128 6.04 8.43 -5.21
C ILE A 128 7.07 9.51 -5.54
N MET A 129 6.65 10.53 -6.29
CA MET A 129 7.45 11.68 -6.73
C MET A 129 6.65 12.95 -6.58
N ASP A 130 7.34 14.09 -6.60
CA ASP A 130 6.72 15.42 -6.70
C ASP A 130 6.47 15.79 -8.16
N PHE A 131 5.42 16.51 -8.45
CA PHE A 131 5.09 17.05 -9.78
C PHE A 131 6.18 18.05 -10.23
N ASP A 132 6.76 18.01 -11.42
CA ASP A 132 6.56 17.30 -12.68
C ASP A 132 7.67 16.21 -12.88
N ASN A 133 7.94 15.37 -11.87
CA ASN A 133 9.00 14.35 -11.92
C ASN A 133 8.44 12.99 -12.35
N HIS A 134 8.20 12.80 -13.65
CA HIS A 134 7.58 11.61 -14.22
C HIS A 134 8.57 10.46 -14.45
N ALA A 135 8.07 9.22 -14.48
CA ALA A 135 8.84 8.05 -14.88
C ALA A 135 9.23 8.11 -16.36
N VAL A 136 10.47 7.70 -16.70
CA VAL A 136 10.98 7.73 -18.06
C VAL A 136 11.09 6.32 -18.63
N GLY A 137 10.52 6.11 -19.83
CA GLY A 137 10.65 4.86 -20.57
C GLY A 137 9.85 3.70 -20.01
N SER A 138 10.28 2.46 -20.33
CA SER A 138 9.50 1.24 -20.07
C SER A 138 9.99 0.43 -18.87
N THR A 139 10.99 0.91 -18.14
CA THR A 139 11.54 0.21 -16.96
C THR A 139 11.92 1.20 -15.86
N LEU A 140 11.88 0.75 -14.60
CA LEU A 140 12.32 1.55 -13.46
C LEU A 140 13.78 2.03 -13.58
N GLY A 141 14.65 1.23 -14.22
CA GLY A 141 16.05 1.59 -14.46
C GLY A 141 16.27 2.71 -15.46
N ALA A 142 15.24 3.08 -16.23
CA ALA A 142 15.30 4.28 -17.07
C ALA A 142 15.28 5.58 -16.23
N GLY A 143 14.81 5.50 -14.99
CA GLY A 143 14.79 6.61 -14.07
C GLY A 143 13.56 7.54 -14.23
N PHE A 144 13.73 8.78 -13.77
CA PHE A 144 12.70 9.81 -13.72
C PHE A 144 13.20 11.09 -14.37
N THR A 145 12.29 11.96 -14.77
CA THR A 145 12.63 13.20 -15.52
C THR A 145 13.50 14.16 -14.71
N GLY A 146 13.39 14.18 -13.38
CA GLY A 146 14.00 15.20 -12.54
C GLY A 146 13.39 16.59 -12.77
N GLY A 147 12.14 16.63 -13.23
CA GLY A 147 11.45 17.85 -13.67
C GLY A 147 10.60 18.55 -12.60
N ALA A 148 10.66 18.10 -11.31
CA ALA A 148 9.88 18.74 -10.26
C ALA A 148 10.03 20.27 -10.24
N LEU A 149 8.94 20.96 -10.03
CA LEU A 149 8.88 22.43 -10.11
C LEU A 149 9.84 23.06 -9.10
N PRO A 150 10.81 23.88 -9.56
CA PRO A 150 11.80 24.48 -8.67
C PRO A 150 11.17 25.50 -7.72
N ASP A 151 11.82 25.76 -6.59
CA ASP A 151 11.40 26.76 -5.59
C ASP A 151 11.20 28.17 -6.18
N SER A 152 11.89 28.48 -7.29
CA SER A 152 11.69 29.72 -8.03
C SER A 152 10.31 29.82 -8.72
N TYR A 153 9.60 28.73 -8.86
CA TYR A 153 8.23 28.69 -9.37
C TYR A 153 7.21 29.09 -8.29
N CYS A 154 7.56 28.91 -7.02
CA CYS A 154 6.68 29.24 -5.89
C CYS A 154 6.39 30.73 -5.80
N THR A 155 5.14 31.10 -5.60
CA THR A 155 4.72 32.47 -5.33
C THR A 155 4.96 32.91 -3.89
N GLY A 156 5.39 32.00 -3.01
CA GLY A 156 5.72 32.19 -1.60
C GLY A 156 7.11 31.70 -1.25
N SER A 157 7.41 31.62 0.05
CA SER A 157 8.66 31.03 0.56
C SER A 157 8.45 29.51 0.77
N GLY A 158 8.79 28.70 -0.19
CA GLY A 158 8.70 27.25 -0.09
C GLY A 158 9.67 26.59 -1.08
N THR A 159 10.02 25.33 -0.80
CA THR A 159 10.87 24.52 -1.68
C THR A 159 10.03 23.65 -2.62
N TYR A 160 8.78 23.40 -2.25
CA TYR A 160 7.80 22.65 -3.02
C TYR A 160 6.67 23.56 -3.44
N CYS A 161 6.17 23.39 -4.66
CA CYS A 161 5.06 24.16 -5.20
C CYS A 161 4.13 23.28 -6.00
N ASP A 162 2.84 23.58 -5.97
CA ASP A 162 1.91 23.01 -6.93
C ASP A 162 1.99 23.74 -8.28
N PHE A 163 1.29 23.21 -9.28
CA PHE A 163 1.22 23.78 -10.64
C PHE A 163 0.75 25.25 -10.66
N THR A 164 0.03 25.71 -9.65
CA THR A 164 -0.45 27.10 -9.55
C THR A 164 0.53 28.02 -8.80
N GLY A 165 1.67 27.46 -8.34
CA GLY A 165 2.71 28.18 -7.63
C GLY A 165 2.46 28.35 -6.14
N HIS A 166 1.45 27.71 -5.55
CA HIS A 166 1.26 27.74 -4.10
C HIS A 166 2.35 26.93 -3.41
N SER A 167 2.93 27.53 -2.36
CA SER A 167 3.96 26.86 -1.56
C SER A 167 3.41 25.65 -0.82
N ARG A 168 4.15 24.57 -0.87
CA ARG A 168 3.91 23.28 -0.23
C ARG A 168 5.10 22.90 0.63
N ASP A 169 4.98 21.81 1.36
CA ASP A 169 6.10 21.23 2.10
C ASP A 169 6.48 19.84 1.59
N SER A 170 7.49 19.22 2.19
CA SER A 170 8.09 17.97 1.73
C SER A 170 7.36 16.72 2.20
N HIS A 171 6.28 16.83 3.01
CA HIS A 171 5.65 15.64 3.55
C HIS A 171 4.79 14.90 2.52
N TRP A 172 4.78 13.60 2.64
CA TRP A 172 3.91 12.73 1.86
C TRP A 172 3.26 11.65 2.74
N ALA A 173 2.10 11.21 2.32
CA ALA A 173 1.41 10.05 2.88
C ALA A 173 0.83 9.22 1.74
N PHE A 174 0.95 7.90 1.86
CA PHE A 174 0.66 6.97 0.78
C PHE A 174 0.05 5.67 1.31
N ASP A 175 -1.03 5.22 0.68
CA ASP A 175 -1.70 3.94 0.96
C ASP A 175 -1.51 2.96 -0.19
N VAL A 176 -1.21 1.70 0.15
CA VAL A 176 -1.24 0.54 -0.74
C VAL A 176 -2.33 -0.39 -0.24
N LEU A 177 -3.41 -0.53 -1.00
CA LEU A 177 -4.62 -1.23 -0.60
C LEU A 177 -4.86 -2.49 -1.43
N GLY A 178 -5.33 -3.56 -0.79
CA GLY A 178 -5.72 -4.79 -1.48
C GLY A 178 -4.53 -5.70 -1.83
N VAL A 179 -3.45 -5.70 -1.04
CA VAL A 179 -2.22 -6.46 -1.29
C VAL A 179 -1.90 -7.40 -0.12
N GLU A 180 -1.08 -8.43 -0.35
CA GLU A 180 -0.67 -9.38 0.69
C GLU A 180 0.39 -8.76 1.63
N SER A 181 1.30 -7.95 1.10
CA SER A 181 2.34 -7.25 1.87
C SER A 181 2.80 -5.99 1.14
N ALA A 182 3.26 -4.99 1.90
CA ALA A 182 3.94 -3.82 1.36
C ALA A 182 5.07 -3.36 2.27
N THR A 183 6.18 -2.90 1.68
CA THR A 183 7.39 -2.46 2.40
C THR A 183 8.07 -1.30 1.69
N THR A 184 8.84 -0.51 2.44
CA THR A 184 9.89 0.34 1.88
C THR A 184 11.20 -0.45 1.76
N PRO A 185 12.16 -0.08 0.89
CA PRO A 185 13.45 -0.75 0.80
C PRO A 185 14.23 -0.83 2.13
N ASP A 186 14.02 0.14 3.00
CA ASP A 186 14.71 0.28 4.28
C ASP A 186 13.94 -0.30 5.48
N GLN A 187 12.75 -0.85 5.26
CA GLN A 187 11.92 -1.39 6.32
C GLN A 187 11.66 -2.89 6.11
N PRO A 188 11.98 -3.75 7.13
CA PRO A 188 11.60 -5.16 7.07
C PRO A 188 10.09 -5.29 6.86
N PRO A 189 9.61 -6.33 6.14
CA PRO A 189 8.19 -6.54 5.94
C PRO A 189 7.48 -6.58 7.31
N THR A 190 6.56 -5.66 7.51
CA THR A 190 5.67 -5.71 8.67
C THR A 190 4.70 -6.87 8.42
N SER A 191 4.86 -7.96 9.17
CA SER A 191 3.86 -9.03 9.14
C SER A 191 2.51 -8.42 9.54
N PRO A 192 1.44 -8.70 8.80
CA PRO A 192 0.10 -8.26 9.19
C PRO A 192 -0.15 -8.70 10.63
N VAL A 193 -0.57 -7.78 11.47
CA VAL A 193 -1.01 -8.15 12.83
C VAL A 193 -2.31 -8.93 12.66
N PRO A 194 -2.37 -10.23 13.10
CA PRO A 194 -3.58 -11.01 12.96
C PRO A 194 -4.75 -10.25 13.56
N GLU A 195 -5.79 -10.03 12.78
CA GLU A 195 -6.98 -9.32 13.26
C GLU A 195 -7.55 -9.99 14.52
N PRO A 196 -8.10 -9.21 15.46
CA PRO A 196 -8.70 -9.75 16.70
C PRO A 196 -9.72 -10.88 16.45
N SER A 197 -10.40 -10.85 15.28
CA SER A 197 -11.33 -11.88 14.82
C SER A 197 -10.65 -13.24 14.57
N THR A 198 -9.44 -13.26 14.01
CA THR A 198 -8.69 -14.50 13.75
C THR A 198 -8.28 -15.17 15.06
N ILE A 199 -7.85 -14.39 16.05
CA ILE A 199 -7.51 -14.90 17.39
C ILE A 199 -8.77 -15.42 18.11
N ALA A 200 -9.90 -14.71 18.01
CA ALA A 200 -11.18 -15.13 18.59
C ALA A 200 -11.71 -16.42 17.94
N LEU A 201 -11.56 -16.57 16.62
CA LEU A 201 -11.97 -17.78 15.90
C LEU A 201 -11.10 -18.97 16.26
N LEU A 202 -9.77 -18.79 16.35
CA LEU A 202 -8.83 -19.83 16.77
C LEU A 202 -9.12 -20.25 18.23
N GLY A 203 -9.34 -19.29 19.13
CA GLY A 203 -9.68 -19.55 20.52
C GLY A 203 -11.00 -20.30 20.68
N SER A 204 -12.04 -19.91 19.95
CA SER A 204 -13.35 -20.58 19.97
C SER A 204 -13.30 -21.99 19.37
N GLY A 205 -12.50 -22.20 18.32
CA GLY A 205 -12.25 -23.51 17.71
C GLY A 205 -11.58 -24.49 18.68
N LEU A 206 -10.54 -24.04 19.41
CA LEU A 206 -9.84 -24.83 20.42
C LEU A 206 -10.75 -25.21 21.59
N VAL A 207 -11.58 -24.29 22.08
CA VAL A 207 -12.57 -24.57 23.16
C VAL A 207 -13.61 -25.59 22.67
N GLY A 208 -14.08 -25.49 21.42
CA GLY A 208 -14.98 -26.46 20.80
C GLY A 208 -14.40 -27.87 20.74
N LEU A 209 -13.15 -27.98 20.29
CA LEU A 209 -12.41 -29.26 20.22
C LEU A 209 -12.18 -29.88 21.60
N ALA A 210 -11.81 -29.08 22.61
CA ALA A 210 -11.61 -29.54 23.98
C ALA A 210 -12.91 -30.09 24.60
N ARG A 211 -14.05 -29.46 24.38
CA ARG A 211 -15.37 -29.93 24.81
C ARG A 211 -15.78 -31.23 24.12
N PHE A 212 -15.51 -31.35 22.82
CA PHE A 212 -15.82 -32.56 22.05
C PHE A 212 -14.96 -33.73 22.52
N ALA A 213 -13.66 -33.53 22.75
CA ALA A 213 -12.75 -34.57 23.26
C ALA A 213 -13.18 -35.06 24.67
N ARG A 214 -13.55 -34.16 25.60
CA ARG A 214 -14.04 -34.54 26.93
C ARG A 214 -15.30 -35.39 26.90
N ARG A 215 -16.23 -35.14 25.97
CA ARG A 215 -17.45 -35.98 25.83
C ARG A 215 -17.19 -37.38 25.34
N ARG A 216 -16.08 -37.64 24.66
CA ARG A 216 -15.72 -39.00 24.17
C ARG A 216 -14.90 -39.81 25.17
N LEU A 217 -14.31 -39.20 26.19
CA LEU A 217 -13.49 -39.86 27.19
C LEU A 217 -14.27 -40.19 28.50
N SER A 218 -15.55 -39.86 28.56
CA SER A 218 -16.42 -40.13 29.74
C SER A 218 -17.40 -41.29 29.52
N PHE A 219 -16.92 -42.38 28.78
CA PHE A 219 -17.55 -43.70 28.72
C PHE A 219 -16.58 -44.79 29.11
#